data_54bd62d6d60999eccdf2a946dc1db5ad
#
_entry.id   54bd62d6d60999eccdf2a946dc1db5ad
#
_cell.length_a   1.000
_cell.length_b   1.000
_cell.length_c   1.000
_cell.angle_alpha   90.00
_cell.angle_beta   90.00
_cell.angle_gamma   90.00
#
_symmetry.space_group_name_H-M   'P 1'
#
loop_
_entity.id
_entity.type
_entity.pdbx_description
1 polymer ?
#
loop_
_entity_poly.entity_id
_entity_poly.type
_entity_poly.pdbx_seq_one_letter_code
_entity_poly.pdbx_strand_id
1 'polypeptide(L)'
;MTPCEMSSLLVNAGEGERAGEAVRVLEALARRAGTVQLAELAAEVTGDTKALNHGTVLGTLVLRALALRAGLARPGSAEDRRELWDSWGVIVDDLASRVLVLNLPARGDGLGEWLTGAARLGTPFYVTLQQLVTLPVTVSAPVVHACENPAVLRRAAAELGAGSAPLLCTEGRPSTAFHHLAAAVRRGGGELRYHGDFDWPGIAIAASVMSRHGARPWRMSAADYLAGVRADDGYVPLAGPARPAPWDAALAETMAAAGRAVYEESVAGPLIADLVSKTGPAAP
;
A
#
# COMPACT_ATOMS: atom_id res chain seq x y z
N MET A 1 -21.39 -0.57 -5.82
CA MET A 1 -21.81 -1.76 -6.57
C MET A 1 -22.59 -2.66 -5.64
N THR A 2 -23.87 -2.89 -5.93
CA THR A 2 -24.75 -3.70 -5.11
C THR A 2 -24.49 -5.21 -5.33
N PRO A 3 -24.92 -6.11 -4.41
CA PRO A 3 -24.85 -7.57 -4.65
C PRO A 3 -25.48 -8.01 -5.96
N CYS A 4 -26.50 -7.29 -6.45
CA CYS A 4 -27.20 -7.57 -7.69
C CYS A 4 -26.34 -7.26 -8.94
N GLU A 5 -25.53 -6.20 -8.91
CA GLU A 5 -24.61 -5.86 -10.01
C GLU A 5 -23.44 -6.85 -10.11
N MET A 6 -22.99 -7.39 -8.96
CA MET A 6 -21.97 -8.45 -8.93
C MET A 6 -22.50 -9.77 -9.49
N SER A 7 -23.75 -10.12 -9.20
CA SER A 7 -24.36 -11.33 -9.77
C SER A 7 -24.44 -11.29 -11.29
N SER A 8 -24.75 -10.13 -11.90
CA SER A 8 -24.87 -10.03 -13.37
C SER A 8 -23.51 -10.16 -14.09
N LEU A 9 -22.41 -9.74 -13.48
CA LEU A 9 -21.05 -9.86 -14.02
C LEU A 9 -20.54 -11.32 -13.98
N LEU A 10 -21.00 -12.11 -13.01
CA LEU A 10 -20.59 -13.48 -12.82
C LEU A 10 -21.45 -14.45 -13.66
N VAL A 11 -22.72 -14.15 -13.89
CA VAL A 11 -23.65 -14.97 -14.71
C VAL A 11 -23.23 -15.03 -16.18
N ASN A 12 -22.58 -13.99 -16.71
CA ASN A 12 -22.03 -14.01 -18.08
C ASN A 12 -20.87 -15.02 -18.30
N ALA A 13 -20.40 -15.69 -17.24
CA ALA A 13 -19.35 -16.70 -17.30
C ALA A 13 -19.86 -18.16 -17.40
N GLY A 14 -21.19 -18.40 -17.44
CA GLY A 14 -21.79 -19.73 -17.61
C GLY A 14 -21.67 -20.69 -16.41
N GLU A 15 -21.38 -20.18 -15.21
CA GLU A 15 -21.05 -20.99 -14.04
C GLU A 15 -21.86 -20.56 -12.79
N GLY A 16 -23.17 -20.76 -12.80
CA GLY A 16 -24.10 -20.29 -11.76
C GLY A 16 -23.72 -20.72 -10.32
N GLU A 17 -23.22 -21.94 -10.13
CA GLU A 17 -22.81 -22.44 -8.80
C GLU A 17 -21.51 -21.76 -8.33
N ARG A 18 -20.52 -21.66 -9.21
CA ARG A 18 -19.25 -20.97 -8.96
C ARG A 18 -19.43 -19.47 -8.75
N ALA A 19 -20.40 -18.87 -9.40
CA ALA A 19 -20.77 -17.48 -9.18
C ALA A 19 -21.31 -17.26 -7.76
N GLY A 20 -22.16 -18.16 -7.27
CA GLY A 20 -22.66 -18.14 -5.88
C GLY A 20 -21.54 -18.30 -4.85
N GLU A 21 -20.57 -19.18 -5.11
CA GLU A 21 -19.39 -19.35 -4.26
C GLU A 21 -18.53 -18.06 -4.23
N ALA A 22 -18.29 -17.46 -5.38
CA ALA A 22 -17.53 -16.22 -5.46
C ALA A 22 -18.19 -15.07 -4.68
N VAL A 23 -19.52 -14.95 -4.76
CA VAL A 23 -20.28 -13.98 -3.95
C VAL A 23 -20.08 -14.24 -2.45
N ARG A 24 -20.18 -15.50 -1.98
CA ARG A 24 -19.95 -15.85 -0.57
C ARG A 24 -18.52 -15.47 -0.12
N VAL A 25 -17.50 -15.71 -0.95
CA VAL A 25 -16.12 -15.30 -0.63
C VAL A 25 -16.01 -13.78 -0.48
N LEU A 26 -16.58 -13.01 -1.41
CA LEU A 26 -16.57 -11.55 -1.38
C LEU A 26 -17.33 -10.99 -0.17
N GLU A 27 -18.44 -11.61 0.23
CA GLU A 27 -19.17 -11.25 1.43
C GLU A 27 -18.40 -11.59 2.71
N ALA A 28 -17.73 -12.76 2.77
CA ALA A 28 -16.88 -13.13 3.89
C ALA A 28 -15.75 -12.11 4.08
N LEU A 29 -15.10 -11.68 2.98
CA LEU A 29 -14.09 -10.62 3.00
C LEU A 29 -14.66 -9.27 3.45
N ALA A 30 -15.84 -8.89 2.98
CA ALA A 30 -16.46 -7.61 3.34
C ALA A 30 -16.83 -7.51 4.83
N ARG A 31 -17.16 -8.62 5.47
CA ARG A 31 -17.53 -8.71 6.90
C ARG A 31 -16.31 -8.82 7.82
N ARG A 32 -15.15 -9.18 7.30
CA ARG A 32 -13.95 -9.47 8.08
C ARG A 32 -13.20 -8.19 8.48
N ALA A 33 -12.92 -8.07 9.76
CA ALA A 33 -12.16 -6.91 10.29
C ALA A 33 -10.62 -7.13 10.34
N GLY A 34 -10.14 -8.33 9.99
CA GLY A 34 -8.72 -8.71 10.07
C GLY A 34 -8.22 -9.45 8.84
N THR A 35 -7.01 -9.98 8.94
CA THR A 35 -6.40 -10.80 7.88
C THR A 35 -6.80 -12.26 8.01
N VAL A 36 -6.72 -13.01 6.89
CA VAL A 36 -7.03 -14.43 6.83
C VAL A 36 -6.08 -15.11 5.83
N GLN A 37 -5.65 -16.34 6.13
CA GLN A 37 -4.91 -17.15 5.16
C GLN A 37 -5.82 -17.56 4.00
N LEU A 38 -5.30 -17.56 2.78
CA LEU A 38 -6.08 -17.92 1.57
C LEU A 38 -6.73 -19.31 1.72
N ALA A 39 -5.97 -20.29 2.22
CA ALA A 39 -6.45 -21.65 2.42
C ALA A 39 -7.56 -21.73 3.49
N GLU A 40 -7.49 -20.93 4.54
CA GLU A 40 -8.51 -20.83 5.58
C GLU A 40 -9.80 -20.22 5.02
N LEU A 41 -9.70 -19.11 4.30
CA LEU A 41 -10.85 -18.48 3.63
C LEU A 41 -11.51 -19.44 2.64
N ALA A 42 -10.72 -20.19 1.87
CA ALA A 42 -11.21 -21.19 0.94
C ALA A 42 -11.99 -22.29 1.67
N ALA A 43 -11.41 -22.85 2.74
CA ALA A 43 -12.06 -23.91 3.55
C ALA A 43 -13.35 -23.42 4.22
N GLU A 44 -13.34 -22.20 4.78
CA GLU A 44 -14.51 -21.60 5.44
C GLU A 44 -15.71 -21.50 4.49
N VAL A 45 -15.47 -21.10 3.22
CA VAL A 45 -16.55 -20.82 2.27
C VAL A 45 -16.98 -22.04 1.46
N THR A 46 -16.02 -22.92 1.13
CA THR A 46 -16.25 -24.03 0.19
C THR A 46 -16.01 -25.43 0.77
N GLY A 47 -15.38 -25.53 1.94
CA GLY A 47 -14.92 -26.81 2.49
C GLY A 47 -13.60 -27.32 1.88
N ASP A 48 -13.07 -26.67 0.81
CA ASP A 48 -11.83 -27.05 0.13
C ASP A 48 -10.77 -25.96 0.27
N THR A 49 -9.67 -26.27 0.97
CA THR A 49 -8.55 -25.35 1.20
C THR A 49 -7.88 -24.88 -0.08
N LYS A 50 -8.08 -25.56 -1.22
CA LYS A 50 -7.46 -25.25 -2.51
C LYS A 50 -8.39 -24.54 -3.49
N ALA A 51 -9.64 -24.32 -3.12
CA ALA A 51 -10.67 -23.77 -4.02
C ALA A 51 -10.33 -22.39 -4.58
N LEU A 52 -9.54 -21.58 -3.86
CA LEU A 52 -9.09 -20.24 -4.24
C LEU A 52 -7.68 -20.20 -4.84
N ASN A 53 -7.01 -21.34 -4.98
CA ASN A 53 -5.66 -21.39 -5.53
C ASN A 53 -5.60 -20.86 -6.97
N HIS A 54 -4.39 -20.46 -7.38
CA HIS A 54 -4.14 -20.06 -8.76
C HIS A 54 -4.54 -21.16 -9.75
N GLY A 55 -5.23 -20.75 -10.83
CA GLY A 55 -5.71 -21.66 -11.88
C GLY A 55 -7.09 -22.26 -11.60
N THR A 56 -7.66 -22.12 -10.40
CA THR A 56 -9.05 -22.49 -10.16
C THR A 56 -10.01 -21.46 -10.76
N VAL A 57 -11.18 -21.93 -11.18
CA VAL A 57 -12.23 -21.06 -11.71
C VAL A 57 -12.68 -20.07 -10.64
N LEU A 58 -12.94 -20.55 -9.43
CA LEU A 58 -13.38 -19.72 -8.31
C LEU A 58 -12.35 -18.65 -7.95
N GLY A 59 -11.07 -19.01 -7.79
CA GLY A 59 -10.00 -18.06 -7.51
C GLY A 59 -9.87 -16.98 -8.60
N THR A 60 -10.06 -17.38 -9.87
CA THR A 60 -10.04 -16.45 -11.00
C THR A 60 -11.23 -15.48 -10.97
N LEU A 61 -12.44 -15.95 -10.67
CA LEU A 61 -13.64 -15.12 -10.56
C LEU A 61 -13.52 -14.11 -9.41
N VAL A 62 -13.09 -14.58 -8.23
CA VAL A 62 -12.90 -13.70 -7.06
C VAL A 62 -11.85 -12.63 -7.35
N LEU A 63 -10.69 -12.97 -7.90
CA LEU A 63 -9.65 -12.00 -8.25
C LEU A 63 -10.14 -10.97 -9.28
N ARG A 64 -10.93 -11.39 -10.28
CA ARG A 64 -11.56 -10.46 -11.24
C ARG A 64 -12.50 -9.47 -10.55
N ALA A 65 -13.34 -9.96 -9.63
CA ALA A 65 -14.28 -9.12 -8.90
C ALA A 65 -13.56 -8.13 -7.97
N LEU A 66 -12.50 -8.58 -7.29
CA LEU A 66 -11.66 -7.72 -6.45
C LEU A 66 -10.94 -6.63 -7.26
N ALA A 67 -10.39 -6.99 -8.44
CA ALA A 67 -9.74 -6.05 -9.35
C ALA A 67 -10.72 -4.99 -9.85
N LEU A 68 -11.91 -5.40 -10.31
CA LEU A 68 -12.97 -4.47 -10.74
C LEU A 68 -13.38 -3.52 -9.61
N ARG A 69 -13.56 -4.02 -8.39
CA ARG A 69 -13.92 -3.21 -7.23
C ARG A 69 -12.82 -2.21 -6.86
N ALA A 70 -11.58 -2.58 -7.09
CA ALA A 70 -10.42 -1.69 -6.89
C ALA A 70 -10.19 -0.72 -8.07
N GLY A 71 -10.92 -0.88 -9.18
CA GLY A 71 -10.72 -0.08 -10.39
C GLY A 71 -9.45 -0.42 -11.15
N LEU A 72 -9.03 -1.70 -11.09
CA LEU A 72 -7.80 -2.20 -11.66
C LEU A 72 -8.01 -3.07 -12.88
N ALA A 73 -6.95 -3.20 -13.67
CA ALA A 73 -6.85 -4.26 -14.66
C ALA A 73 -6.83 -5.66 -14.00
N ARG A 74 -7.16 -6.67 -14.77
CA ARG A 74 -7.05 -8.06 -14.33
C ARG A 74 -5.58 -8.40 -14.01
N PRO A 75 -5.27 -9.02 -12.85
CA PRO A 75 -3.90 -9.36 -12.50
C PRO A 75 -3.29 -10.34 -13.53
N GLY A 76 -2.14 -9.96 -14.10
CA GLY A 76 -1.45 -10.72 -15.14
C GLY A 76 -0.36 -11.65 -14.61
N SER A 77 0.33 -11.25 -13.54
CA SER A 77 1.45 -11.98 -12.95
C SER A 77 1.06 -12.70 -11.64
N ALA A 78 1.96 -13.53 -11.12
CA ALA A 78 1.80 -14.11 -9.78
C ALA A 78 1.92 -13.05 -8.68
N GLU A 79 2.72 -12.02 -8.94
CA GLU A 79 2.93 -10.88 -8.05
C GLU A 79 1.66 -10.04 -7.95
N ASP A 80 1.08 -9.60 -9.10
CA ASP A 80 -0.18 -8.85 -9.13
C ASP A 80 -1.31 -9.58 -8.38
N ARG A 81 -1.37 -10.91 -8.51
CA ARG A 81 -2.39 -11.70 -7.80
C ARG A 81 -2.17 -11.70 -6.29
N ARG A 82 -0.91 -11.83 -5.83
CA ARG A 82 -0.57 -11.77 -4.41
C ARG A 82 -0.89 -10.40 -3.84
N GLU A 83 -0.45 -9.34 -4.52
CA GLU A 83 -0.73 -7.96 -4.12
C GLU A 83 -2.22 -7.67 -4.02
N LEU A 84 -3.00 -8.17 -5.00
CA LEU A 84 -4.43 -8.00 -4.96
C LEU A 84 -5.08 -8.73 -3.78
N TRP A 85 -4.70 -9.99 -3.51
CA TRP A 85 -5.17 -10.71 -2.32
C TRP A 85 -4.77 -9.99 -1.04
N ASP A 86 -3.52 -9.58 -0.95
CA ASP A 86 -2.95 -8.90 0.22
C ASP A 86 -3.67 -7.57 0.50
N SER A 87 -3.97 -6.80 -0.55
CA SER A 87 -4.72 -5.53 -0.43
C SER A 87 -6.14 -5.70 0.14
N TRP A 88 -6.69 -6.90 0.09
CA TRP A 88 -7.97 -7.29 0.69
C TRP A 88 -7.81 -8.05 2.01
N GLY A 89 -6.61 -8.09 2.58
CA GLY A 89 -6.32 -8.76 3.83
C GLY A 89 -6.25 -10.29 3.73
N VAL A 90 -6.13 -10.84 2.51
CA VAL A 90 -5.96 -12.28 2.30
C VAL A 90 -4.48 -12.59 2.16
N ILE A 91 -3.94 -13.34 3.11
CA ILE A 91 -2.54 -13.73 3.15
C ILE A 91 -2.37 -14.97 2.30
N VAL A 92 -1.68 -14.83 1.17
CA VAL A 92 -1.26 -15.96 0.33
C VAL A 92 0.08 -16.51 0.85
N ASP A 93 0.97 -15.59 1.24
CA ASP A 93 2.30 -15.88 1.73
C ASP A 93 2.75 -14.76 2.67
N ASP A 94 2.86 -15.05 3.95
CA ASP A 94 3.22 -14.07 4.99
C ASP A 94 4.70 -13.68 4.97
N LEU A 95 5.55 -14.46 4.29
CA LEU A 95 6.94 -14.11 4.03
C LEU A 95 7.08 -13.19 2.81
N ALA A 96 6.23 -13.35 1.80
CA ALA A 96 6.21 -12.49 0.63
C ALA A 96 5.54 -11.13 0.93
N SER A 97 4.55 -11.08 1.83
CA SER A 97 3.97 -9.82 2.30
C SER A 97 4.99 -9.07 3.15
N ARG A 98 5.52 -7.97 2.61
CA ARG A 98 6.63 -7.22 3.22
C ARG A 98 6.46 -5.71 3.02
N VAL A 99 7.20 -4.95 3.80
CA VAL A 99 7.32 -3.50 3.69
C VAL A 99 8.80 -3.11 3.82
N LEU A 100 9.26 -2.21 2.94
CA LEU A 100 10.61 -1.68 3.01
C LEU A 100 10.62 -0.48 3.95
N VAL A 101 11.58 -0.43 4.88
CA VAL A 101 11.69 0.63 5.87
C VAL A 101 13.09 1.23 5.90
N LEU A 102 13.18 2.51 6.25
CA LEU A 102 14.43 3.22 6.54
C LEU A 102 14.27 3.95 7.88
N ASN A 103 15.25 3.77 8.75
CA ASN A 103 15.40 4.50 10.02
C ASN A 103 14.15 4.50 10.91
N LEU A 104 13.42 3.39 10.97
CA LEU A 104 12.23 3.26 11.81
C LEU A 104 12.61 2.89 13.25
N PRO A 105 12.55 3.82 14.22
CA PRO A 105 12.84 3.50 15.62
C PRO A 105 11.67 2.71 16.20
N ALA A 106 11.96 1.51 16.70
CA ALA A 106 10.96 0.64 17.29
C ALA A 106 11.48 -0.01 18.58
N ARG A 107 10.55 -0.33 19.48
CA ARG A 107 10.78 -1.09 20.70
C ARG A 107 10.12 -2.45 20.58
N GLY A 108 10.69 -3.44 21.24
CA GLY A 108 10.25 -4.82 21.26
C GLY A 108 11.45 -5.73 21.01
N ASP A 109 11.39 -6.92 21.59
CA ASP A 109 12.45 -7.93 21.45
C ASP A 109 12.56 -8.39 20.00
N GLY A 110 13.77 -8.70 19.55
CA GLY A 110 14.02 -9.20 18.20
C GLY A 110 13.78 -8.14 17.13
N LEU A 111 12.60 -8.05 16.53
CA LEU A 111 12.33 -7.13 15.41
C LEU A 111 12.58 -5.65 15.78
N GLY A 112 12.23 -5.22 16.99
CA GLY A 112 12.50 -3.86 17.45
C GLY A 112 14.00 -3.55 17.51
N GLU A 113 14.81 -4.50 17.98
CA GLU A 113 16.26 -4.40 18.01
C GLU A 113 16.86 -4.36 16.60
N TRP A 114 16.36 -5.21 15.68
CA TRP A 114 16.82 -5.24 14.29
C TRP A 114 16.53 -3.92 13.57
N LEU A 115 15.33 -3.37 13.74
CA LEU A 115 14.95 -2.07 13.17
C LEU A 115 15.82 -0.94 13.74
N THR A 116 16.05 -0.93 15.05
CA THR A 116 16.93 0.04 15.69
C THR A 116 18.37 -0.11 15.23
N GLY A 117 18.85 -1.34 15.05
CA GLY A 117 20.17 -1.63 14.51
C GLY A 117 20.33 -1.13 13.07
N ALA A 118 19.37 -1.41 12.22
CA ALA A 118 19.34 -0.91 10.82
C ALA A 118 19.29 0.62 10.77
N ALA A 119 18.48 1.26 11.62
CA ALA A 119 18.36 2.71 11.70
C ALA A 119 19.68 3.41 12.07
N ARG A 120 20.45 2.83 12.99
CA ARG A 120 21.79 3.36 13.33
C ARG A 120 22.77 3.35 12.16
N LEU A 121 22.59 2.40 11.24
CA LEU A 121 23.43 2.27 10.04
C LEU A 121 22.89 3.05 8.84
N GLY A 122 21.66 3.58 8.93
CA GLY A 122 21.00 4.22 7.80
C GLY A 122 20.71 3.25 6.65
N THR A 123 20.51 1.96 6.96
CA THR A 123 20.37 0.89 5.96
C THR A 123 18.89 0.51 5.79
N PRO A 124 18.40 0.44 4.54
CA PRO A 124 17.07 -0.09 4.27
C PRO A 124 16.90 -1.52 4.79
N PHE A 125 15.72 -1.82 5.33
CA PHE A 125 15.41 -3.12 5.92
C PHE A 125 14.03 -3.58 5.47
N TYR A 126 13.88 -4.84 5.05
CA TYR A 126 12.59 -5.45 4.77
C TYR A 126 11.98 -6.05 6.03
N VAL A 127 10.73 -5.73 6.28
CA VAL A 127 9.93 -6.31 7.36
C VAL A 127 8.82 -7.14 6.74
N THR A 128 8.77 -8.44 7.07
CA THR A 128 7.70 -9.33 6.60
C THR A 128 6.49 -9.31 7.53
N LEU A 129 5.34 -9.72 7.03
CA LEU A 129 4.14 -9.87 7.85
C LEU A 129 4.34 -10.91 8.95
N GLN A 130 5.02 -12.02 8.64
CA GLN A 130 5.34 -13.06 9.60
C GLN A 130 6.14 -12.49 10.79
N GLN A 131 7.16 -11.65 10.54
CA GLN A 131 7.91 -10.98 11.61
C GLN A 131 7.00 -10.06 12.45
N LEU A 132 6.13 -9.28 11.83
CA LEU A 132 5.23 -8.35 12.54
C LEU A 132 4.19 -9.07 13.40
N VAL A 133 3.78 -10.27 13.01
CA VAL A 133 2.81 -11.08 13.78
C VAL A 133 3.51 -11.81 14.93
N THR A 134 4.71 -12.35 14.71
CA THR A 134 5.43 -13.14 15.73
C THR A 134 6.26 -12.30 16.68
N LEU A 135 6.72 -11.13 16.25
CA LEU A 135 7.58 -10.22 17.00
C LEU A 135 6.97 -8.81 17.02
N PRO A 136 5.92 -8.60 17.81
CA PRO A 136 5.20 -7.33 17.81
C PRO A 136 6.09 -6.16 18.23
N VAL A 137 5.97 -5.04 17.52
CA VAL A 137 6.76 -3.84 17.76
C VAL A 137 5.88 -2.64 18.12
N THR A 138 6.46 -1.72 18.89
CA THR A 138 5.92 -0.38 19.12
C THR A 138 6.85 0.65 18.47
N VAL A 139 6.32 1.39 17.49
CA VAL A 139 7.07 2.44 16.82
C VAL A 139 7.13 3.67 17.72
N SER A 140 8.34 4.23 17.88
CA SER A 140 8.59 5.35 18.81
C SER A 140 8.75 6.70 18.10
N ALA A 141 8.57 6.76 16.77
CA ALA A 141 8.73 7.98 16.01
C ALA A 141 7.47 8.87 16.09
N PRO A 142 7.61 10.19 16.35
CA PRO A 142 6.47 11.11 16.34
C PRO A 142 5.87 11.31 14.94
N VAL A 143 6.70 11.21 13.89
CA VAL A 143 6.31 11.30 12.50
C VAL A 143 7.02 10.19 11.71
N VAL A 144 6.27 9.48 10.90
CA VAL A 144 6.79 8.49 9.94
C VAL A 144 6.27 8.86 8.56
N HIS A 145 7.17 8.96 7.60
CA HIS A 145 6.81 9.20 6.21
C HIS A 145 6.58 7.87 5.48
N ALA A 146 5.79 7.90 4.43
CA ALA A 146 5.58 6.75 3.55
C ALA A 146 5.58 7.23 2.10
N CYS A 147 6.28 6.50 1.23
CA CYS A 147 6.33 6.71 -0.21
C CYS A 147 5.86 5.46 -0.95
N GLU A 148 5.49 5.61 -2.21
CA GLU A 148 5.08 4.49 -3.06
C GLU A 148 6.27 3.84 -3.74
N ASN A 149 7.23 4.64 -4.22
CA ASN A 149 8.33 4.18 -5.04
C ASN A 149 9.62 3.91 -4.24
N PRO A 150 10.24 2.72 -4.37
CA PRO A 150 11.49 2.40 -3.68
C PRO A 150 12.68 3.29 -4.11
N ALA A 151 12.61 3.99 -5.25
CA ALA A 151 13.64 4.94 -5.66
C ALA A 151 13.78 6.10 -4.68
N VAL A 152 12.67 6.59 -4.10
CA VAL A 152 12.68 7.65 -3.07
C VAL A 152 13.40 7.15 -1.82
N LEU A 153 13.06 5.98 -1.32
CA LEU A 153 13.69 5.41 -0.12
C LEU A 153 15.18 5.11 -0.38
N ARG A 154 15.53 4.57 -1.54
CA ARG A 154 16.92 4.30 -1.92
C ARG A 154 17.74 5.59 -1.95
N ARG A 155 17.17 6.66 -2.51
CA ARG A 155 17.81 7.98 -2.56
C ARG A 155 17.98 8.57 -1.16
N ALA A 156 16.95 8.47 -0.29
CA ALA A 156 17.03 8.90 1.10
C ALA A 156 18.15 8.15 1.86
N ALA A 157 18.26 6.84 1.66
CA ALA A 157 19.33 6.04 2.28
C ALA A 157 20.73 6.47 1.77
N ALA A 158 20.88 6.73 0.47
CA ALA A 158 22.16 7.11 -0.12
C ALA A 158 22.60 8.53 0.28
N GLU A 159 21.68 9.49 0.31
CA GLU A 159 22.02 10.91 0.56
C GLU A 159 22.03 11.25 2.06
N LEU A 160 21.14 10.66 2.86
CA LEU A 160 20.93 11.03 4.25
C LEU A 160 21.42 9.94 5.23
N GLY A 161 21.41 8.67 4.82
CA GLY A 161 21.80 7.55 5.68
C GLY A 161 21.04 7.55 7.00
N ALA A 162 21.75 7.46 8.14
CA ALA A 162 21.17 7.52 9.47
C ALA A 162 20.54 8.88 9.83
N GLY A 163 20.82 9.93 9.08
CA GLY A 163 20.24 11.27 9.24
C GLY A 163 18.86 11.42 8.57
N SER A 164 18.35 10.41 7.88
CA SER A 164 16.98 10.44 7.33
C SER A 164 15.94 10.30 8.42
N ALA A 165 14.84 11.05 8.30
CA ALA A 165 13.62 10.77 9.06
C ALA A 165 13.09 9.35 8.72
N PRO A 166 12.30 8.73 9.62
CA PRO A 166 11.70 7.42 9.38
C PRO A 166 10.84 7.39 8.12
N LEU A 167 11.12 6.42 7.25
CA LEU A 167 10.44 6.27 5.96
C LEU A 167 10.02 4.81 5.74
N LEU A 168 8.78 4.62 5.33
CA LEU A 168 8.23 3.36 4.82
C LEU A 168 8.10 3.46 3.30
N CYS A 169 8.21 2.33 2.59
CA CYS A 169 7.89 2.27 1.17
C CYS A 169 6.92 1.13 0.91
N THR A 170 5.85 1.42 0.15
CA THR A 170 4.82 0.43 -0.19
C THR A 170 5.21 -0.45 -1.37
N GLU A 171 6.18 -0.01 -2.19
CA GLU A 171 6.57 -0.67 -3.44
C GLU A 171 5.36 -0.88 -4.37
N GLY A 172 4.59 0.19 -4.61
CA GLY A 172 3.31 0.16 -5.30
C GLY A 172 2.16 0.04 -4.29
N ARG A 173 1.32 -0.99 -4.43
CA ARG A 173 0.17 -1.16 -3.51
C ARG A 173 0.60 -1.53 -2.09
N PRO A 174 0.01 -0.87 -1.08
CA PRO A 174 0.28 -1.20 0.31
C PRO A 174 -0.03 -2.67 0.63
N SER A 175 0.98 -3.39 1.07
CA SER A 175 0.88 -4.78 1.51
C SER A 175 0.21 -4.91 2.88
N THR A 176 -0.20 -6.12 3.28
CA THR A 176 -0.69 -6.37 4.65
C THR A 176 0.41 -6.04 5.67
N ALA A 177 1.68 -6.31 5.38
CA ALA A 177 2.80 -5.92 6.24
C ALA A 177 2.86 -4.39 6.44
N PHE A 178 2.69 -3.61 5.36
CA PHE A 178 2.60 -2.15 5.46
C PHE A 178 1.44 -1.73 6.39
N HIS A 179 0.26 -2.30 6.20
CA HIS A 179 -0.90 -1.97 7.02
C HIS A 179 -0.71 -2.30 8.51
N HIS A 180 -0.06 -3.43 8.82
CA HIS A 180 0.31 -3.79 10.20
C HIS A 180 1.28 -2.79 10.81
N LEU A 181 2.31 -2.38 10.05
CA LEU A 181 3.32 -1.44 10.52
C LEU A 181 2.75 -0.02 10.67
N ALA A 182 1.95 0.45 9.71
CA ALA A 182 1.23 1.72 9.79
C ALA A 182 0.31 1.79 11.02
N ALA A 183 -0.38 0.70 11.34
CA ALA A 183 -1.17 0.60 12.55
C ALA A 183 -0.28 0.63 13.83
N ALA A 184 0.92 0.03 13.79
CA ALA A 184 1.87 0.11 14.90
C ALA A 184 2.41 1.54 15.11
N VAL A 185 2.64 2.32 14.06
CA VAL A 185 2.97 3.76 14.14
C VAL A 185 1.88 4.50 14.91
N ARG A 186 0.62 4.31 14.53
CA ARG A 186 -0.51 4.96 15.21
C ARG A 186 -0.68 4.53 16.66
N ARG A 187 -0.54 3.25 16.96
CA ARG A 187 -0.59 2.74 18.34
C ARG A 187 0.51 3.34 19.21
N GLY A 188 1.68 3.63 18.63
CA GLY A 188 2.78 4.33 19.29
C GLY A 188 2.59 5.84 19.45
N GLY A 189 1.45 6.39 18.98
CA GLY A 189 1.16 7.84 19.04
C GLY A 189 1.80 8.64 17.90
N GLY A 190 2.40 7.99 16.91
CA GLY A 190 3.03 8.63 15.75
C GLY A 190 2.02 9.04 14.67
N GLU A 191 2.37 10.09 13.93
CA GLU A 191 1.67 10.55 12.72
C GLU A 191 2.27 9.85 11.49
N LEU A 192 1.43 9.30 10.62
CA LEU A 192 1.83 8.81 9.31
C LEU A 192 1.58 9.90 8.25
N ARG A 193 2.57 10.18 7.42
CA ARG A 193 2.49 11.08 6.27
C ARG A 193 2.74 10.30 5.00
N TYR A 194 1.85 10.41 4.02
CA TYR A 194 1.89 9.62 2.80
C TYR A 194 2.08 10.49 1.55
N HIS A 195 2.99 10.07 0.69
CA HIS A 195 3.16 10.53 -0.69
C HIS A 195 2.99 9.34 -1.63
N GLY A 196 2.52 9.58 -2.85
CA GLY A 196 2.42 8.60 -3.93
C GLY A 196 2.42 9.31 -5.27
N ASP A 197 2.38 8.54 -6.35
CA ASP A 197 2.35 9.07 -7.71
C ASP A 197 1.13 9.97 -7.96
N PHE A 198 1.31 11.01 -8.74
CA PHE A 198 0.22 11.83 -9.27
C PHE A 198 -0.32 11.21 -10.57
N ASP A 199 -0.88 10.01 -10.43
CA ASP A 199 -1.74 9.38 -11.41
C ASP A 199 -3.02 8.86 -10.71
N TRP A 200 -4.02 8.41 -11.46
CA TRP A 200 -5.29 8.00 -10.85
C TRP A 200 -5.17 6.79 -9.92
N PRO A 201 -4.36 5.76 -10.24
CA PRO A 201 -4.04 4.69 -9.28
C PRO A 201 -3.38 5.19 -8.00
N GLY A 202 -2.36 6.04 -8.09
CA GLY A 202 -1.64 6.62 -6.94
C GLY A 202 -2.55 7.47 -6.06
N ILE A 203 -3.44 8.31 -6.66
CA ILE A 203 -4.46 9.05 -5.91
C ILE A 203 -5.41 8.12 -5.16
N ALA A 204 -5.84 7.01 -5.79
CA ALA A 204 -6.72 6.04 -5.14
C ALA A 204 -6.02 5.32 -3.98
N ILE A 205 -4.74 4.95 -4.15
CA ILE A 205 -3.91 4.35 -3.09
C ILE A 205 -3.76 5.34 -1.93
N ALA A 206 -3.38 6.58 -2.21
CA ALA A 206 -3.23 7.63 -1.20
C ALA A 206 -4.52 7.85 -0.39
N ALA A 207 -5.67 7.94 -1.07
CA ALA A 207 -6.98 8.07 -0.42
C ALA A 207 -7.28 6.89 0.51
N SER A 208 -6.96 5.66 0.07
CA SER A 208 -7.14 4.45 0.88
C SER A 208 -6.25 4.46 2.12
N VAL A 209 -4.96 4.79 1.98
CA VAL A 209 -4.01 4.87 3.11
C VAL A 209 -4.43 5.94 4.11
N MET A 210 -4.80 7.13 3.63
CA MET A 210 -5.24 8.23 4.48
C MET A 210 -6.52 7.88 5.23
N SER A 211 -7.51 7.31 4.55
CA SER A 211 -8.77 6.90 5.17
C SER A 211 -8.57 5.80 6.21
N ARG A 212 -7.78 4.77 5.89
CA ARG A 212 -7.58 3.60 6.74
C ARG A 212 -6.72 3.89 7.97
N HIS A 213 -5.68 4.70 7.83
CA HIS A 213 -4.68 4.96 8.87
C HIS A 213 -4.72 6.38 9.45
N GLY A 214 -5.59 7.26 8.96
CA GLY A 214 -5.60 8.67 9.33
C GLY A 214 -4.29 9.36 8.94
N ALA A 215 -3.64 8.88 7.87
CA ALA A 215 -2.42 9.48 7.38
C ALA A 215 -2.69 10.88 6.82
N ARG A 216 -1.70 11.76 6.94
CA ARG A 216 -1.75 13.09 6.33
C ARG A 216 -1.09 13.10 4.95
N PRO A 217 -1.56 13.95 4.03
CA PRO A 217 -0.86 14.13 2.76
C PRO A 217 0.54 14.70 3.00
N TRP A 218 1.53 14.14 2.34
CA TRP A 218 2.91 14.64 2.32
C TRP A 218 3.22 15.10 0.92
N ARG A 219 3.26 16.42 0.70
CA ARG A 219 3.43 17.04 -0.62
C ARG A 219 2.49 16.48 -1.71
N MET A 220 1.22 16.32 -1.37
CA MET A 220 0.20 15.80 -2.29
C MET A 220 -0.93 16.81 -2.52
N SER A 221 -0.60 18.10 -2.63
CA SER A 221 -1.55 19.14 -3.00
C SER A 221 -1.55 19.42 -4.51
N ALA A 222 -2.56 20.16 -4.99
CA ALA A 222 -2.59 20.66 -6.35
C ALA A 222 -1.36 21.53 -6.66
N ALA A 223 -0.86 22.31 -5.69
CA ALA A 223 0.34 23.12 -5.85
C ALA A 223 1.61 22.25 -5.99
N ASP A 224 1.73 21.17 -5.22
CA ASP A 224 2.83 20.20 -5.32
C ASP A 224 2.81 19.49 -6.67
N TYR A 225 1.64 19.06 -7.13
CA TYR A 225 1.47 18.49 -8.48
C TYR A 225 1.94 19.45 -9.57
N LEU A 226 1.49 20.72 -9.56
CA LEU A 226 1.92 21.70 -10.54
C LEU A 226 3.42 22.02 -10.46
N ALA A 227 4.01 21.95 -9.27
CA ALA A 227 5.46 22.07 -9.12
C ALA A 227 6.17 20.88 -9.78
N GLY A 228 5.66 19.66 -9.60
CA GLY A 228 6.17 18.47 -10.27
C GLY A 228 6.05 18.55 -11.79
N VAL A 229 4.91 18.98 -12.32
CA VAL A 229 4.70 19.19 -13.77
C VAL A 229 5.73 20.15 -14.35
N ARG A 230 6.11 21.20 -13.61
CA ARG A 230 7.14 22.17 -14.07
C ARG A 230 8.56 21.64 -13.97
N ALA A 231 8.83 20.75 -13.01
CA ALA A 231 10.17 20.21 -12.76
C ALA A 231 10.53 19.02 -13.65
N ASP A 232 9.51 18.34 -14.19
CA ASP A 232 9.69 17.13 -14.99
C ASP A 232 9.61 17.47 -16.50
N ASP A 233 10.68 17.23 -17.24
CA ASP A 233 10.74 17.44 -18.69
C ASP A 233 10.05 16.33 -19.49
N GLY A 234 9.79 15.17 -18.88
CA GLY A 234 9.06 14.06 -19.50
C GLY A 234 7.57 14.35 -19.62
N TYR A 235 6.87 13.73 -20.55
CA TYR A 235 5.42 13.78 -20.65
C TYR A 235 4.82 12.39 -20.66
N VAL A 236 4.13 12.05 -19.57
CA VAL A 236 3.34 10.82 -19.48
C VAL A 236 1.87 11.20 -19.43
N PRO A 237 1.04 10.79 -20.41
CA PRO A 237 -0.39 11.09 -20.38
C PRO A 237 -1.07 10.53 -19.12
N LEU A 238 -1.93 11.33 -18.51
CA LEU A 238 -2.78 10.88 -17.41
C LEU A 238 -3.85 9.92 -17.95
N ALA A 239 -3.80 8.66 -17.57
CA ALA A 239 -4.65 7.59 -18.10
C ALA A 239 -5.63 7.06 -17.06
N GLY A 240 -6.81 6.60 -17.51
CA GLY A 240 -7.83 5.97 -16.69
C GLY A 240 -8.87 6.95 -16.14
N PRO A 241 -9.85 6.44 -15.37
CA PRO A 241 -10.92 7.26 -14.80
C PRO A 241 -10.41 8.12 -13.64
N ALA A 242 -10.83 9.38 -13.61
CA ALA A 242 -10.50 10.32 -12.54
C ALA A 242 -10.89 9.77 -11.15
N ARG A 243 -10.05 10.07 -10.16
CA ARG A 243 -10.26 9.68 -8.76
C ARG A 243 -10.30 10.91 -7.87
N PRO A 244 -11.21 10.97 -6.88
CA PRO A 244 -11.27 12.07 -5.95
C PRO A 244 -10.06 12.08 -5.02
N ALA A 245 -9.56 13.27 -4.70
CA ALA A 245 -8.55 13.52 -3.67
C ALA A 245 -9.20 14.19 -2.46
N PRO A 246 -9.72 13.45 -1.46
CA PRO A 246 -10.51 14.03 -0.37
C PRO A 246 -9.74 15.03 0.50
N TRP A 247 -8.42 15.03 0.45
CA TRP A 247 -7.54 15.93 1.20
C TRP A 247 -7.28 17.28 0.50
N ASP A 248 -7.54 17.35 -0.82
CA ASP A 248 -7.39 18.58 -1.61
C ASP A 248 -8.40 18.58 -2.77
N ALA A 249 -9.46 19.37 -2.63
CA ALA A 249 -10.55 19.42 -3.59
C ALA A 249 -10.12 19.89 -5.00
N ALA A 250 -9.03 20.68 -5.09
CA ALA A 250 -8.52 21.19 -6.36
C ALA A 250 -7.63 20.20 -7.11
N LEU A 251 -7.06 19.20 -6.43
CA LEU A 251 -6.04 18.33 -7.00
C LEU A 251 -6.56 17.55 -8.21
N ALA A 252 -7.69 16.86 -8.06
CA ALA A 252 -8.23 16.02 -9.14
C ALA A 252 -8.59 16.83 -10.40
N GLU A 253 -9.17 18.01 -10.24
CA GLU A 253 -9.49 18.92 -11.34
C GLU A 253 -8.22 19.45 -12.01
N THR A 254 -7.21 19.84 -11.22
CA THR A 254 -5.92 20.31 -11.71
C THR A 254 -5.21 19.22 -12.51
N MET A 255 -5.20 17.98 -12.03
CA MET A 255 -4.61 16.84 -12.74
C MET A 255 -5.34 16.56 -14.05
N ALA A 256 -6.68 16.57 -14.04
CA ALA A 256 -7.48 16.36 -15.25
C ALA A 256 -7.26 17.46 -16.30
N ALA A 257 -7.17 18.72 -15.87
CA ALA A 257 -6.90 19.85 -16.76
C ALA A 257 -5.50 19.80 -17.38
N ALA A 258 -4.48 19.39 -16.62
CA ALA A 258 -3.11 19.23 -17.13
C ALA A 258 -2.93 17.98 -18.00
N GLY A 259 -3.74 16.94 -17.79
CA GLY A 259 -3.73 15.71 -18.57
C GLY A 259 -2.43 14.90 -18.49
N ARG A 260 -1.64 15.10 -17.43
CA ARG A 260 -0.29 14.55 -17.28
C ARG A 260 -0.12 13.85 -15.93
N ALA A 261 0.49 12.66 -15.93
CA ALA A 261 0.96 12.00 -14.72
C ALA A 261 2.34 12.57 -14.30
N VAL A 262 2.61 12.59 -13.00
CA VAL A 262 3.92 12.93 -12.41
C VAL A 262 4.27 11.84 -11.39
N TYR A 263 5.39 11.17 -11.61
CA TYR A 263 5.85 10.08 -10.76
C TYR A 263 6.78 10.57 -9.64
N GLU A 264 6.83 9.82 -8.54
CA GLU A 264 7.62 10.19 -7.35
C GLU A 264 9.09 10.44 -7.66
N GLU A 265 9.67 9.75 -8.64
CA GLU A 265 11.07 9.96 -9.02
C GLU A 265 11.33 11.39 -9.49
N SER A 266 10.40 11.98 -10.23
CA SER A 266 10.51 13.35 -10.75
C SER A 266 10.44 14.41 -9.64
N VAL A 267 9.79 14.08 -8.52
CA VAL A 267 9.62 14.99 -7.37
C VAL A 267 10.45 14.56 -6.14
N ALA A 268 11.34 13.61 -6.29
CA ALA A 268 12.12 13.05 -5.17
C ALA A 268 12.98 14.10 -4.44
N GLY A 269 13.52 15.12 -5.13
CA GLY A 269 14.33 16.17 -4.51
C GLY A 269 13.66 16.85 -3.32
N PRO A 270 12.48 17.46 -3.48
CA PRO A 270 11.71 18.03 -2.38
C PRO A 270 11.34 17.04 -1.28
N LEU A 271 11.07 15.77 -1.62
CA LEU A 271 10.79 14.72 -0.64
C LEU A 271 12.01 14.43 0.23
N ILE A 272 13.19 14.28 -0.39
CA ILE A 272 14.44 14.06 0.34
C ILE A 272 14.77 15.25 1.26
N ALA A 273 14.54 16.48 0.82
CA ALA A 273 14.75 17.66 1.64
C ALA A 273 13.89 17.68 2.92
N ASP A 274 12.65 17.18 2.86
CA ASP A 274 11.77 17.06 4.03
C ASP A 274 12.22 15.96 4.99
N LEU A 275 12.94 14.94 4.51
CA LEU A 275 13.43 13.82 5.30
C LEU A 275 14.71 14.12 6.07
N VAL A 276 15.32 15.30 5.90
CA VAL A 276 16.47 15.68 6.72
C VAL A 276 16.04 15.76 8.18
N SER A 277 16.55 14.83 8.99
CA SER A 277 16.23 14.81 10.43
C SER A 277 16.76 16.07 11.12
N LYS A 278 15.88 16.79 11.82
CA LYS A 278 16.25 17.95 12.63
C LYS A 278 16.92 17.56 13.97
N THR A 279 16.83 16.29 14.32
CA THR A 279 17.54 15.70 15.46
C THR A 279 18.73 14.94 14.91
N GLY A 280 19.94 15.39 15.22
CA GLY A 280 21.16 14.64 14.93
C GLY A 280 21.09 13.20 15.46
N PRO A 281 21.95 12.28 14.95
CA PRO A 281 21.97 10.91 15.42
C PRO A 281 22.02 10.90 16.95
N ALA A 282 21.13 10.11 17.58
CA ALA A 282 21.23 9.90 19.03
C ALA A 282 22.65 9.43 19.34
N ALA A 283 23.35 10.18 20.20
CA ALA A 283 24.68 9.81 20.65
C ALA A 283 24.69 8.39 21.24
N PRO A 284 25.78 7.63 21.09
CA PRO A 284 25.91 6.24 21.49
C PRO A 284 25.62 5.99 22.97
#